data_646f3579f96f6a3821ec3be347e874a5
#
_entry.id   646f3579f96f6a3821ec3be347e874a5
#
_cell.length_a   1.000
_cell.length_b   1.000
_cell.length_c   1.000
_cell.angle_alpha   90.00
_cell.angle_beta   90.00
_cell.angle_gamma   90.00
#
_symmetry.space_group_name_H-M   'P 1'
#
loop_
_entity.id
_entity.type
_entity.pdbx_description
1 polymer ?
#
loop_
_entity_poly.entity_id
_entity_poly.type
_entity_poly.pdbx_seq_one_letter_code
_entity_poly.pdbx_strand_id
1 'polypeptide(L)' 'MKLLLDTHIWLWYLLGDQRLSLQLQTAIADPNTELWLSPISIWETLILAEKGRISLRPDSVTWVNLALKTLETREA' A
#
# COMPACT_ATOMS: atom_id res chain seq x y z
N MET A 1 -7.69 -2.03 -16.32
CA MET A 1 -6.80 -0.86 -16.14
C MET A 1 -5.57 -1.28 -15.33
N LYS A 2 -4.43 -0.75 -15.67
CA LYS A 2 -3.21 -0.95 -14.89
C LYS A 2 -2.93 0.29 -14.07
N LEU A 3 -2.62 0.12 -12.80
CA LEU A 3 -2.38 1.22 -11.88
C LEU A 3 -1.10 0.95 -11.08
N LEU A 4 -0.11 1.83 -11.25
CA LEU A 4 1.09 1.80 -10.42
C LEU A 4 0.83 2.61 -9.15
N LEU A 5 0.92 1.95 -8.00
CA LEU A 5 0.65 2.59 -6.72
C LEU A 5 1.89 3.32 -6.21
N ASP A 6 1.72 4.60 -5.92
CA ASP A 6 2.69 5.36 -5.13
C ASP A 6 2.69 4.82 -3.70
N THR A 7 3.81 4.92 -3.01
CA THR A 7 3.95 4.45 -1.63
C THR A 7 2.86 5.00 -0.72
N HIS A 8 2.59 6.31 -0.80
CA HIS A 8 1.58 6.95 0.05
C HIS A 8 0.17 6.50 -0.30
N ILE A 9 -0.14 6.33 -1.59
CA ILE A 9 -1.45 5.85 -2.03
C ILE A 9 -1.69 4.43 -1.52
N TRP A 10 -0.70 3.56 -1.62
CA TRP A 10 -0.76 2.20 -1.11
C TRP A 10 -1.00 2.16 0.39
N LEU A 11 -0.23 2.97 1.15
CA LEU A 11 -0.38 3.07 2.59
C LEU A 11 -1.73 3.65 3.00
N TRP A 12 -2.16 4.73 2.35
CA TRP A 12 -3.44 5.36 2.66
C TRP A 12 -4.60 4.40 2.42
N TYR A 13 -4.57 3.64 1.34
CA TYR A 13 -5.61 2.66 1.07
C TYR A 13 -5.67 1.61 2.17
N LEU A 14 -4.53 1.02 2.53
CA LEU A 14 -4.46 -0.05 3.52
C LEU A 14 -4.76 0.41 4.94
N LEU A 15 -4.40 1.65 5.27
CA LEU A 15 -4.64 2.23 6.60
C LEU A 15 -5.99 2.93 6.71
N GLY A 16 -6.76 2.99 5.63
CA GLY A 16 -8.04 3.67 5.62
C GLY A 16 -7.94 5.18 5.82
N ASP A 17 -6.87 5.78 5.33
CA ASP A 17 -6.63 7.21 5.49
C ASP A 17 -7.57 8.03 4.61
N GLN A 18 -8.18 9.06 5.21
CA GLN A 18 -9.15 9.92 4.53
C GLN A 18 -8.54 10.80 3.44
N ARG A 19 -7.21 10.94 3.41
CA ARG A 19 -6.53 11.69 2.36
C ARG A 19 -6.64 11.04 0.99
N LEU A 20 -6.93 9.73 0.96
CA LEU A 20 -7.13 9.03 -0.30
C LEU A 20 -8.49 9.37 -0.89
N SER A 21 -8.52 9.86 -2.14
CA SER A 21 -9.77 10.20 -2.81
C SER A 21 -10.67 8.99 -3.01
N LEU A 22 -11.98 9.22 -3.02
CA LEU A 22 -12.95 8.15 -3.27
C LEU A 22 -12.76 7.54 -4.65
N GLN A 23 -12.39 8.35 -5.63
CA GLN A 23 -12.13 7.88 -6.99
C GLN A 23 -10.97 6.87 -7.02
N LEU A 24 -9.87 7.14 -6.32
CA LEU A 24 -8.76 6.21 -6.22
C LEU A 24 -9.12 4.96 -5.41
N GLN A 25 -9.85 5.12 -4.31
CA GLN A 25 -10.33 3.97 -3.54
C GLN A 25 -11.14 3.01 -4.40
N THR A 26 -12.05 3.57 -5.20
CA THR A 26 -12.90 2.78 -6.10
C THR A 26 -12.07 2.06 -7.17
N ALA A 27 -11.08 2.76 -7.76
CA ALA A 27 -10.21 2.19 -8.77
C ALA A 27 -9.36 1.03 -8.19
N ILE A 28 -8.84 1.19 -6.99
CA ILE A 28 -8.03 0.16 -6.33
C ILE A 28 -8.87 -1.05 -5.96
N ALA A 29 -10.10 -0.82 -5.51
CA ALA A 29 -11.02 -1.90 -5.12
C ALA A 29 -11.63 -2.64 -6.31
N ASP A 30 -11.55 -2.09 -7.53
CA ASP A 30 -12.12 -2.70 -8.72
C ASP A 30 -11.36 -3.98 -9.07
N PRO A 31 -12.02 -5.16 -9.13
CA PRO A 31 -11.36 -6.42 -9.45
C PRO A 31 -10.76 -6.46 -10.86
N ASN A 32 -11.16 -5.56 -11.75
CA ASN A 32 -10.60 -5.46 -13.10
C ASN A 32 -9.35 -4.59 -13.16
N THR A 33 -9.00 -3.91 -12.08
CA THR A 33 -7.80 -3.10 -12.01
C THR A 33 -6.60 -3.97 -11.64
N GLU A 34 -5.56 -3.93 -12.46
CA GLU A 34 -4.30 -4.60 -12.19
C GLU A 34 -3.39 -3.64 -11.43
N LEU A 35 -3.05 -4.01 -10.20
CA LEU A 35 -2.27 -3.16 -9.31
C LEU A 35 -0.79 -3.53 -9.37
N TRP A 36 0.06 -2.53 -9.49
CA TRP A 36 1.51 -2.67 -9.51
C TRP A 36 2.13 -1.87 -8.37
N LEU A 37 3.10 -2.46 -7.71
CA LEU A 37 3.82 -1.83 -6.60
C LEU A 37 5.31 -2.02 -6.77
N SER A 38 6.08 -0.93 -6.68
CA SER A 38 7.54 -1.01 -6.73
C SER A 38 8.11 -1.59 -5.44
N PRO A 39 9.15 -2.45 -5.50
CA PRO A 39 9.86 -2.89 -4.30
C PRO A 39 10.40 -1.73 -3.46
N ILE A 40 10.69 -0.59 -4.08
CA ILE A 40 11.12 0.62 -3.38
C ILE A 40 10.03 1.11 -2.43
N SER A 41 8.75 0.97 -2.80
CA SER A 41 7.64 1.35 -1.92
C SER A 41 7.61 0.52 -0.64
N ILE A 42 7.94 -0.75 -0.73
CA ILE A 42 8.05 -1.63 0.45
C ILE A 42 9.20 -1.15 1.35
N TRP A 43 10.34 -0.86 0.77
CA TRP A 43 11.49 -0.36 1.49
C TRP A 43 11.21 0.98 2.18
N GLU A 44 10.58 1.93 1.46
CA GLU A 44 10.18 3.21 2.03
C GLU A 44 9.23 3.03 3.21
N THR A 45 8.27 2.10 3.10
CA THR A 45 7.33 1.79 4.18
C THR A 45 8.05 1.32 5.44
N LEU A 46 9.02 0.42 5.29
CA LEU A 46 9.81 -0.08 6.42
C LEU A 46 10.64 1.04 7.06
N ILE A 47 11.20 1.94 6.27
CA ILE A 47 11.95 3.10 6.78
C ILE A 47 11.04 4.05 7.54
N LEU A 48 9.85 4.35 7.02
CA LEU A 48 8.88 5.21 7.70
C LEU A 48 8.48 4.63 9.06
N ALA A 49 8.29 3.32 9.13
CA ALA A 49 7.97 2.64 10.38
C ALA A 49 9.14 2.72 11.36
N GLU A 50 10.38 2.51 10.89
CA GLU A 50 11.58 2.58 11.71
C GLU A 50 11.78 3.98 12.29
N LYS A 51 11.46 5.02 11.51
CA LYS A 51 11.55 6.41 11.96
C LYS A 51 10.38 6.84 12.84
N GLY A 52 9.44 5.97 13.10
CA GLY A 52 8.28 6.27 13.93
C GLY A 52 7.25 7.18 13.27
N ARG A 53 7.31 7.37 11.95
CA ARG A 53 6.37 8.23 11.23
C ARG A 53 5.04 7.54 10.96
N ILE A 54 5.05 6.21 10.94
CA ILE A 54 3.85 5.39 10.86
C ILE A 54 3.99 4.25 11.88
N SER A 55 2.85 3.76 12.36
CA SER A 55 2.81 2.65 13.29
C SER A 55 2.19 1.43 12.62
N LEU A 56 2.96 0.38 12.46
CA LEU A 56 2.53 -0.86 11.81
C LEU A 56 2.57 -2.00 12.83
N ARG A 57 1.44 -2.64 13.04
CA ARG A 57 1.31 -3.69 14.06
C ARG A 57 1.10 -5.07 13.45
N PRO A 58 1.62 -6.13 14.05
CA PRO A 58 2.43 -6.18 15.28
C PRO A 58 3.85 -5.66 15.12
N ASP A 59 4.39 -5.72 13.92
CA ASP A 59 5.66 -5.15 13.51
C ASP A 59 5.62 -4.84 12.01
N SER A 60 6.58 -4.06 11.52
CA SER A 60 6.54 -3.57 10.13
C SER A 60 6.67 -4.69 9.10
N VAL A 61 7.53 -5.68 9.34
CA VAL A 61 7.74 -6.77 8.38
C VAL A 61 6.49 -7.64 8.28
N THR A 62 5.91 -8.03 9.40
CA THR A 62 4.68 -8.83 9.44
C THR A 62 3.53 -8.08 8.78
N TRP A 63 3.39 -6.78 9.08
CA TRP A 63 2.35 -5.95 8.50
C TRP A 63 2.47 -5.89 6.97
N VAL A 64 3.68 -5.66 6.46
CA VAL A 64 3.91 -5.58 5.01
C VAL A 64 3.58 -6.92 4.35
N ASN A 65 3.99 -8.04 4.93
CA ASN A 65 3.68 -9.35 4.38
C ASN A 65 2.17 -9.61 4.31
N LEU A 66 1.43 -9.24 5.35
CA LEU A 66 -0.03 -9.36 5.36
C LEU A 66 -0.67 -8.42 4.35
N ALA A 67 -0.16 -7.20 4.23
CA ALA A 67 -0.67 -6.21 3.27
C ALA A 67 -0.52 -6.71 1.83
N LEU A 68 0.61 -7.30 1.48
CA LEU A 68 0.86 -7.84 0.15
C LEU A 68 -0.05 -9.01 -0.19
N LYS A 69 -0.48 -9.79 0.82
CA LYS A 69 -1.44 -10.86 0.64
C LYS A 69 -2.88 -10.35 0.56
N THR A 70 -3.20 -9.31 1.31
CA THR A 70 -4.55 -8.76 1.37
C THR A 70 -4.90 -8.00 0.10
N LEU A 71 -3.96 -7.22 -0.41
CA LEU A 71 -4.12 -6.47 -1.65
C LEU A 71 -3.09 -6.98 -2.65
N GLU A 72 -3.54 -7.82 -3.57
CA GLU A 72 -2.65 -8.42 -4.57
C GLU A 72 -2.10 -7.35 -5.49
N THR A 73 -0.78 -7.28 -5.54
CA THR A 73 -0.05 -6.37 -6.42
C THR A 73 1.00 -7.13 -7.20
N ARG A 74 1.31 -6.62 -8.38
CA ARG A 74 2.43 -7.10 -9.19
C ARG A 74 3.65 -6.24 -8.92
N GLU A 75 4.80 -6.86 -9.03
CA GLU A 75 6.07 -6.15 -8.84
C GLU A 75 6.40 -5.32 -10.07
N ALA A 76 6.57 -4.04 -9.84
CA ALA A 76 6.91 -3.10 -10.91
C ALA A 76 8.41 -3.10 -11.22
#